data_87ec4cf9817fb8f22270c02058f65de3
#
_entry.id   87ec4cf9817fb8f22270c02058f65de3
#
_cell.length_a   1.000
_cell.length_b   1.000
_cell.length_c   1.000
_cell.angle_alpha   90.00
_cell.angle_beta   90.00
_cell.angle_gamma   90.00
#
_symmetry.space_group_name_H-M   'P 1'
#
loop_
_entity.id
_entity.type
_entity.pdbx_description
1 polymer ?
#
loop_
_entity_poly.entity_id
_entity_poly.type
_entity_poly.pdbx_seq_one_letter_code
_entity_poly.pdbx_strand_id
1 'polypeptide(L)'
;MLTTTTRRHLLTTAAAGVALLATAPAWAELPPLKQKEKYKVGFAQTESNNPWRIAQTESMRAEAAKHGIQLVYTDAAGSAAKQVADVKSMIAQGVDMIFLAPREEKPLIPAVMEAKRAGIPVVLLDRRVDASLAKAGEDYVTFIGSDFVEEGRRAGEWLAKTMNGQAKIIELQGTVGSSPANDRRTGFAEAIKQHPGMQIVASQSGDFARDKGRQVAETLLQAHPDATAIYAHNDEMAMGAFAALEAAGKKPGTDVLIVSIDGTRDALQAVADGKMGATVECNPRFGPKAFETLARYAKGEQIEPWVVNTDRFFDQSNAKDLIAEAY
;
A
#
# COMPACT_ATOMS: atom_id res chain seq x y z
N MET A 1 35.93 -34.86 -91.58
CA MET A 1 34.96 -33.81 -91.24
C MET A 1 34.30 -34.23 -89.91
N LEU A 2 34.78 -33.68 -88.84
CA LEU A 2 34.37 -34.03 -87.47
C LEU A 2 33.69 -32.81 -86.84
N THR A 3 32.41 -32.98 -86.45
CA THR A 3 31.65 -31.99 -85.76
C THR A 3 31.65 -32.33 -84.26
N THR A 4 32.27 -31.49 -83.47
CA THR A 4 32.31 -31.56 -81.99
C THR A 4 31.12 -30.89 -81.39
N THR A 5 30.31 -31.65 -80.65
CA THR A 5 29.14 -31.14 -79.89
C THR A 5 29.54 -30.88 -78.44
N THR A 6 29.52 -29.63 -78.01
CA THR A 6 29.86 -29.20 -76.67
C THR A 6 28.60 -29.29 -75.78
N ARG A 7 28.62 -30.16 -74.79
CA ARG A 7 27.57 -30.20 -73.72
C ARG A 7 27.88 -29.15 -72.67
N ARG A 8 26.94 -28.17 -72.44
CA ARG A 8 26.94 -27.27 -71.32
C ARG A 8 26.23 -27.93 -70.13
N HIS A 9 26.97 -28.15 -69.05
CA HIS A 9 26.37 -28.51 -67.77
C HIS A 9 25.88 -27.25 -67.06
N LEU A 10 24.57 -27.15 -66.81
CA LEU A 10 23.99 -26.17 -65.86
C LEU A 10 24.12 -26.73 -64.44
N LEU A 11 24.92 -26.04 -63.63
CA LEU A 11 24.97 -26.23 -62.18
C LEU A 11 23.90 -25.37 -61.59
N THR A 12 22.82 -25.98 -61.06
CA THR A 12 21.80 -25.32 -60.22
C THR A 12 22.28 -25.34 -58.76
N THR A 13 22.72 -24.20 -58.26
CA THR A 13 23.02 -23.98 -56.85
C THR A 13 21.72 -23.72 -56.13
N ALA A 14 21.26 -24.66 -55.28
CA ALA A 14 20.17 -24.49 -54.34
C ALA A 14 20.70 -23.72 -53.12
N ALA A 15 20.32 -22.47 -52.98
CA ALA A 15 20.57 -21.68 -51.76
C ALA A 15 19.55 -22.10 -50.72
N ALA A 16 19.97 -22.88 -49.71
CA ALA A 16 19.18 -23.14 -48.50
C ALA A 16 19.19 -21.91 -47.60
N GLY A 17 18.12 -21.15 -47.65
CA GLY A 17 17.89 -20.06 -46.70
C GLY A 17 17.59 -20.60 -45.29
N VAL A 18 18.57 -20.48 -44.40
CA VAL A 18 18.33 -20.71 -42.95
C VAL A 18 17.58 -19.50 -42.43
N ALA A 19 16.28 -19.63 -42.21
CA ALA A 19 15.49 -18.65 -41.46
C ALA A 19 15.90 -18.74 -40.00
N LEU A 20 16.73 -17.79 -39.54
CA LEU A 20 16.93 -17.53 -38.11
C LEU A 20 15.60 -16.99 -37.56
N LEU A 21 14.82 -17.86 -36.92
CA LEU A 21 13.76 -17.45 -36.01
C LEU A 21 14.44 -16.75 -34.84
N ALA A 22 14.49 -15.44 -34.89
CA ALA A 22 14.82 -14.63 -33.72
C ALA A 22 13.72 -14.87 -32.66
N THR A 23 14.00 -15.77 -31.72
CA THR A 23 13.19 -15.85 -30.49
C THR A 23 13.44 -14.57 -29.75
N ALA A 24 12.52 -13.59 -29.88
CA ALA A 24 12.44 -12.49 -28.97
C ALA A 24 12.33 -13.11 -27.56
N PRO A 25 13.02 -12.57 -26.53
CA PRO A 25 12.83 -13.05 -25.19
C PRO A 25 11.35 -12.89 -24.89
N ALA A 26 10.67 -14.00 -24.63
CA ALA A 26 9.30 -13.97 -24.14
C ALA A 26 9.38 -13.28 -22.77
N TRP A 27 9.05 -12.01 -22.74
CA TRP A 27 8.73 -11.34 -21.49
C TRP A 27 7.62 -12.19 -20.90
N ALA A 28 7.89 -12.78 -19.74
CA ALA A 28 6.92 -13.70 -19.14
C ALA A 28 5.66 -12.90 -18.88
N GLU A 29 4.65 -13.10 -19.73
CA GLU A 29 3.34 -12.48 -19.57
C GLU A 29 2.79 -12.78 -18.18
N LEU A 30 1.98 -11.86 -17.66
CA LEU A 30 1.28 -12.09 -16.41
C LEU A 30 0.46 -13.39 -16.49
N PRO A 31 0.43 -14.21 -15.44
CA PRO A 31 -0.36 -15.43 -15.43
C PRO A 31 -1.83 -15.13 -15.71
N PRO A 32 -2.46 -15.74 -16.74
CA PRO A 32 -3.86 -15.49 -17.04
C PRO A 32 -4.76 -16.10 -15.94
N LEU A 33 -5.84 -15.41 -15.62
CA LEU A 33 -6.89 -15.94 -14.76
C LEU A 33 -8.01 -16.52 -15.63
N LYS A 34 -8.19 -17.84 -15.57
CA LYS A 34 -9.27 -18.50 -16.31
C LYS A 34 -10.63 -18.20 -15.69
N GLN A 35 -11.64 -17.95 -16.53
CA GLN A 35 -13.02 -17.80 -16.05
C GLN A 35 -13.51 -19.12 -15.43
N LYS A 36 -14.14 -19.01 -14.27
CA LYS A 36 -14.70 -20.12 -13.48
C LYS A 36 -16.01 -19.68 -12.83
N GLU A 37 -16.87 -20.65 -12.52
CA GLU A 37 -18.07 -20.40 -11.69
C GLU A 37 -17.70 -20.08 -10.23
N LYS A 38 -16.64 -20.71 -9.71
CA LYS A 38 -16.16 -20.53 -8.33
C LYS A 38 -14.67 -20.37 -8.32
N TYR A 39 -14.22 -19.27 -7.69
CA TYR A 39 -12.80 -19.01 -7.46
C TYR A 39 -12.43 -19.40 -6.03
N LYS A 40 -11.18 -19.84 -5.88
CA LYS A 40 -10.48 -19.95 -4.61
C LYS A 40 -9.37 -18.93 -4.58
N VAL A 41 -9.46 -17.93 -3.73
CA VAL A 41 -8.58 -16.75 -3.74
C VAL A 41 -7.84 -16.62 -2.43
N GLY A 42 -6.53 -16.37 -2.48
CA GLY A 42 -5.73 -16.07 -1.31
C GLY A 42 -5.86 -14.61 -0.90
N PHE A 43 -5.92 -14.33 0.41
CA PHE A 43 -5.69 -13.00 0.95
C PHE A 43 -4.62 -13.08 2.06
N ALA A 44 -3.41 -12.64 1.73
CA ALA A 44 -2.27 -12.62 2.63
C ALA A 44 -2.18 -11.23 3.31
N GLN A 45 -2.74 -11.14 4.52
CA GLN A 45 -2.75 -9.94 5.34
C GLN A 45 -1.43 -9.79 6.10
N THR A 46 -1.00 -8.56 6.35
CA THR A 46 0.21 -8.27 7.12
C THR A 46 0.00 -8.47 8.63
N GLU A 47 -1.14 -8.05 9.16
CA GLU A 47 -1.49 -8.10 10.58
C GLU A 47 -2.99 -7.86 10.78
N SER A 48 -3.53 -8.13 11.98
CA SER A 48 -4.94 -7.89 12.32
C SER A 48 -5.10 -7.24 13.72
N ASN A 49 -4.13 -6.42 14.12
CA ASN A 49 -4.01 -5.87 15.46
C ASN A 49 -4.54 -4.42 15.61
N ASN A 50 -5.17 -3.86 14.58
CA ASN A 50 -5.69 -2.50 14.60
C ASN A 50 -7.01 -2.37 13.81
N PRO A 51 -7.84 -1.34 14.07
CA PRO A 51 -9.14 -1.14 13.42
C PRO A 51 -9.06 -1.09 11.89
N TRP A 52 -8.03 -0.45 11.33
CA TRP A 52 -7.85 -0.32 9.89
C TRP A 52 -7.70 -1.70 9.21
N ARG A 53 -6.83 -2.58 9.76
CA ARG A 53 -6.61 -3.93 9.24
C ARG A 53 -7.82 -4.83 9.40
N ILE A 54 -8.55 -4.67 10.52
CA ILE A 54 -9.81 -5.39 10.76
C ILE A 54 -10.83 -4.98 9.69
N ALA A 55 -11.04 -3.69 9.47
CA ALA A 55 -11.99 -3.19 8.47
C ALA A 55 -11.62 -3.62 7.03
N GLN A 56 -10.33 -3.64 6.68
CA GLN A 56 -9.87 -4.16 5.40
C GLN A 56 -10.21 -5.65 5.25
N THR A 57 -9.91 -6.44 6.27
CA THR A 57 -10.18 -7.89 6.27
C THR A 57 -11.67 -8.20 6.17
N GLU A 58 -12.49 -7.46 6.91
CA GLU A 58 -13.95 -7.60 6.87
C GLU A 58 -14.51 -7.23 5.50
N SER A 59 -14.02 -6.14 4.89
CA SER A 59 -14.39 -5.75 3.53
C SER A 59 -14.07 -6.84 2.50
N MET A 60 -12.87 -7.45 2.58
CA MET A 60 -12.48 -8.55 1.69
C MET A 60 -13.34 -9.80 1.89
N ARG A 61 -13.65 -10.16 3.15
CA ARG A 61 -14.50 -11.31 3.48
C ARG A 61 -15.94 -11.12 3.02
N ALA A 62 -16.49 -9.94 3.25
CA ALA A 62 -17.86 -9.61 2.85
C ALA A 62 -18.04 -9.68 1.33
N GLU A 63 -17.10 -9.12 0.57
CA GLU A 63 -17.19 -9.14 -0.88
C GLU A 63 -16.94 -10.54 -1.46
N ALA A 64 -16.00 -11.31 -0.89
CA ALA A 64 -15.81 -12.72 -1.26
C ALA A 64 -17.09 -13.53 -1.07
N ALA A 65 -17.75 -13.37 0.07
CA ALA A 65 -19.02 -14.05 0.37
C ALA A 65 -20.14 -13.66 -0.60
N LYS A 66 -20.27 -12.38 -0.91
CA LYS A 66 -21.25 -11.83 -1.88
C LYS A 66 -21.10 -12.46 -3.26
N HIS A 67 -19.87 -12.77 -3.69
CA HIS A 67 -19.57 -13.38 -4.98
C HIS A 67 -19.44 -14.92 -4.92
N GLY A 68 -19.69 -15.56 -3.78
CA GLY A 68 -19.54 -17.01 -3.61
C GLY A 68 -18.11 -17.50 -3.78
N ILE A 69 -17.11 -16.65 -3.52
CA ILE A 69 -15.69 -16.94 -3.68
C ILE A 69 -15.16 -17.54 -2.38
N GLN A 70 -14.40 -18.63 -2.48
CA GLN A 70 -13.69 -19.21 -1.35
C GLN A 70 -12.45 -18.37 -1.03
N LEU A 71 -12.46 -17.67 0.09
CA LEU A 71 -11.32 -16.87 0.55
C LEU A 71 -10.41 -17.67 1.50
N VAL A 72 -9.16 -17.87 1.09
CA VAL A 72 -8.08 -18.43 1.92
C VAL A 72 -7.35 -17.24 2.56
N TYR A 73 -7.66 -17.00 3.83
CA TYR A 73 -7.09 -15.89 4.59
C TYR A 73 -5.91 -16.31 5.44
N THR A 74 -4.86 -15.52 5.48
CA THR A 74 -3.75 -15.64 6.43
C THR A 74 -3.42 -14.29 7.04
N ASP A 75 -2.92 -14.33 8.27
CA ASP A 75 -2.42 -13.18 9.01
C ASP A 75 -0.94 -13.40 9.35
N ALA A 76 -0.08 -12.55 8.84
CA ALA A 76 1.36 -12.65 9.05
C ALA A 76 1.81 -12.18 10.45
N ALA A 77 0.89 -11.63 11.24
CA ALA A 77 1.17 -11.11 12.60
C ALA A 77 2.40 -10.17 12.64
N GLY A 78 2.55 -9.33 11.60
CA GLY A 78 3.64 -8.37 11.49
C GLY A 78 5.00 -8.98 11.08
N SER A 79 5.05 -10.22 10.60
CA SER A 79 6.28 -10.88 10.15
C SER A 79 6.34 -11.02 8.63
N ALA A 80 7.27 -10.33 7.97
CA ALA A 80 7.50 -10.47 6.53
C ALA A 80 7.87 -11.92 6.16
N ALA A 81 8.68 -12.59 6.98
CA ALA A 81 9.08 -13.98 6.74
C ALA A 81 7.88 -14.94 6.81
N LYS A 82 6.97 -14.74 7.79
CA LYS A 82 5.72 -15.49 7.86
C LYS A 82 4.83 -15.22 6.65
N GLN A 83 4.73 -13.95 6.22
CA GLN A 83 3.92 -13.59 5.05
C GLN A 83 4.42 -14.26 3.77
N VAL A 84 5.74 -14.36 3.57
CA VAL A 84 6.33 -15.15 2.47
C VAL A 84 5.91 -16.63 2.58
N ALA A 85 5.96 -17.24 3.76
CA ALA A 85 5.53 -18.61 3.97
C ALA A 85 4.01 -18.79 3.73
N ASP A 86 3.21 -17.81 4.13
CA ASP A 86 1.76 -17.80 3.90
C ASP A 86 1.43 -17.78 2.38
N VAL A 87 2.12 -16.95 1.59
CA VAL A 87 1.99 -16.93 0.12
C VAL A 87 2.38 -18.28 -0.49
N LYS A 88 3.49 -18.90 -0.05
CA LYS A 88 3.89 -20.23 -0.50
C LYS A 88 2.83 -21.29 -0.17
N SER A 89 2.22 -21.22 1.00
CA SER A 89 1.11 -22.09 1.38
C SER A 89 -0.12 -21.91 0.48
N MET A 90 -0.46 -20.66 0.11
CA MET A 90 -1.55 -20.38 -0.84
C MET A 90 -1.24 -20.95 -2.24
N ILE A 91 -0.01 -20.84 -2.72
CA ILE A 91 0.45 -21.43 -3.97
C ILE A 91 0.27 -22.97 -3.91
N ALA A 92 0.73 -23.62 -2.86
CA ALA A 92 0.59 -25.07 -2.67
C ALA A 92 -0.87 -25.53 -2.58
N GLN A 93 -1.76 -24.69 -2.06
CA GLN A 93 -3.20 -24.93 -2.01
C GLN A 93 -3.90 -24.72 -3.35
N GLY A 94 -3.20 -24.23 -4.38
CA GLY A 94 -3.76 -24.02 -5.71
C GLY A 94 -4.85 -22.94 -5.73
N VAL A 95 -4.59 -21.79 -5.11
CA VAL A 95 -5.48 -20.63 -5.25
C VAL A 95 -5.41 -20.07 -6.67
N ASP A 96 -6.48 -19.44 -7.14
CA ASP A 96 -6.58 -18.91 -8.49
C ASP A 96 -5.93 -17.53 -8.65
N MET A 97 -5.93 -16.74 -7.57
CA MET A 97 -5.34 -15.41 -7.48
C MET A 97 -4.93 -15.16 -6.02
N ILE A 98 -3.95 -14.29 -5.81
CA ILE A 98 -3.55 -13.85 -4.47
C ILE A 98 -3.71 -12.34 -4.37
N PHE A 99 -4.48 -11.89 -3.38
CA PHE A 99 -4.44 -10.54 -2.87
C PHE A 99 -3.39 -10.47 -1.77
N LEU A 100 -2.41 -9.60 -1.91
CA LEU A 100 -1.29 -9.45 -1.00
C LEU A 100 -1.22 -8.02 -0.47
N ALA A 101 -1.33 -7.84 0.85
CA ALA A 101 -0.98 -6.58 1.52
C ALA A 101 0.45 -6.70 2.08
N PRO A 102 1.50 -6.35 1.34
CA PRO A 102 2.87 -6.67 1.74
C PRO A 102 3.29 -5.88 2.98
N ARG A 103 3.93 -6.55 3.95
CA ARG A 103 4.42 -5.86 5.14
C ARG A 103 5.46 -4.80 4.81
N GLU A 104 6.39 -5.16 3.95
CA GLU A 104 7.52 -4.33 3.54
C GLU A 104 7.78 -4.48 2.04
N GLU A 105 8.39 -3.46 1.43
CA GLU A 105 8.55 -3.40 -0.03
C GLU A 105 9.47 -4.50 -0.58
N LYS A 106 10.66 -4.70 0.01
CA LYS A 106 11.69 -5.61 -0.53
C LYS A 106 11.53 -7.07 -0.11
N PRO A 107 11.25 -7.39 1.17
CA PRO A 107 11.16 -8.77 1.63
C PRO A 107 10.09 -9.60 0.94
N LEU A 108 9.04 -8.97 0.38
CA LEU A 108 7.93 -9.68 -0.28
C LEU A 108 8.13 -9.91 -1.78
N ILE A 109 9.18 -9.34 -2.40
CA ILE A 109 9.51 -9.58 -3.82
C ILE A 109 9.61 -11.08 -4.15
N PRO A 110 10.33 -11.92 -3.37
CA PRO A 110 10.42 -13.35 -3.65
C PRO A 110 9.06 -14.04 -3.71
N ALA A 111 8.12 -13.65 -2.83
CA ALA A 111 6.78 -14.22 -2.79
C ALA A 111 5.96 -13.87 -4.04
N VAL A 112 6.02 -12.62 -4.50
CA VAL A 112 5.38 -12.16 -5.76
C VAL A 112 5.93 -12.94 -6.95
N MET A 113 7.27 -13.04 -7.05
CA MET A 113 7.93 -13.76 -8.16
C MET A 113 7.68 -15.27 -8.12
N GLU A 114 7.51 -15.86 -6.95
CA GLU A 114 7.18 -17.28 -6.81
C GLU A 114 5.73 -17.56 -7.25
N ALA A 115 4.77 -16.70 -6.87
CA ALA A 115 3.39 -16.79 -7.34
C ALA A 115 3.32 -16.66 -8.87
N LYS A 116 4.02 -15.69 -9.46
CA LYS A 116 4.13 -15.51 -10.92
C LYS A 116 4.66 -16.79 -11.60
N ARG A 117 5.76 -17.37 -11.11
CA ARG A 117 6.33 -18.62 -11.66
C ARG A 117 5.37 -19.81 -11.51
N ALA A 118 4.56 -19.83 -10.47
CA ALA A 118 3.53 -20.85 -10.26
C ALA A 118 2.27 -20.64 -11.13
N GLY A 119 2.23 -19.59 -11.94
CA GLY A 119 1.09 -19.28 -12.79
C GLY A 119 -0.10 -18.66 -12.03
N ILE A 120 0.14 -18.04 -10.87
CA ILE A 120 -0.89 -17.44 -10.03
C ILE A 120 -0.72 -15.91 -10.05
N PRO A 121 -1.71 -15.16 -10.59
CA PRO A 121 -1.67 -13.71 -10.60
C PRO A 121 -1.77 -13.14 -9.18
N VAL A 122 -1.02 -12.05 -8.94
CA VAL A 122 -1.02 -11.31 -7.67
C VAL A 122 -1.58 -9.92 -7.89
N VAL A 123 -2.44 -9.46 -6.99
CA VAL A 123 -2.88 -8.06 -6.86
C VAL A 123 -2.37 -7.56 -5.53
N LEU A 124 -1.66 -6.43 -5.54
CA LEU A 124 -1.20 -5.79 -4.31
C LEU A 124 -2.31 -4.91 -3.73
N LEU A 125 -2.53 -5.00 -2.44
CA LEU A 125 -3.51 -4.18 -1.70
C LEU A 125 -2.79 -3.30 -0.67
N ASP A 126 -3.22 -2.04 -0.55
CA ASP A 126 -2.75 -1.09 0.45
C ASP A 126 -1.26 -0.76 0.33
N ARG A 127 -0.38 -1.72 0.35
CA ARG A 127 1.08 -1.51 0.30
C ARG A 127 1.65 -2.03 -1.01
N ARG A 128 2.70 -1.36 -1.51
CA ARG A 128 3.43 -1.77 -2.70
C ARG A 128 4.67 -2.59 -2.32
N VAL A 129 5.18 -3.32 -3.30
CA VAL A 129 6.56 -3.81 -3.29
C VAL A 129 7.47 -2.80 -4.00
N ASP A 130 8.78 -2.95 -3.87
CA ASP A 130 9.76 -2.06 -4.51
C ASP A 130 9.60 -2.13 -6.04
N ALA A 131 9.14 -1.02 -6.64
CA ALA A 131 8.84 -0.92 -8.07
C ALA A 131 10.09 -1.02 -8.97
N SER A 132 11.30 -0.89 -8.41
CA SER A 132 12.54 -1.14 -9.15
C SER A 132 12.83 -2.63 -9.30
N LEU A 133 12.20 -3.49 -8.50
CA LEU A 133 12.41 -4.94 -8.45
C LEU A 133 11.22 -5.75 -8.97
N ALA A 134 10.01 -5.22 -8.89
CA ALA A 134 8.81 -5.84 -9.45
C ALA A 134 7.80 -4.77 -9.86
N LYS A 135 7.18 -4.95 -11.06
CA LYS A 135 6.33 -3.94 -11.68
C LYS A 135 4.91 -4.43 -11.90
N ALA A 136 3.95 -3.53 -11.73
CA ALA A 136 2.57 -3.77 -12.13
C ALA A 136 2.46 -3.95 -13.65
N GLY A 137 1.60 -4.87 -14.08
CA GLY A 137 1.45 -5.23 -15.48
C GLY A 137 2.53 -6.18 -16.03
N GLU A 138 3.63 -6.37 -15.28
CA GLU A 138 4.73 -7.27 -15.67
C GLU A 138 4.87 -8.43 -14.65
N ASP A 139 5.00 -8.13 -13.36
CA ASP A 139 5.28 -9.11 -12.31
C ASP A 139 4.08 -9.39 -11.40
N TYR A 140 3.20 -8.44 -11.28
CA TYR A 140 1.89 -8.55 -10.63
C TYR A 140 0.86 -7.73 -11.41
N VAL A 141 -0.42 -8.01 -11.21
CA VAL A 141 -1.50 -7.45 -12.03
C VAL A 141 -1.61 -5.94 -11.85
N THR A 142 -1.80 -5.50 -10.61
CA THR A 142 -1.98 -4.07 -10.26
C THR A 142 -1.74 -3.85 -8.78
N PHE A 143 -1.57 -2.60 -8.39
CA PHE A 143 -1.66 -2.12 -7.03
C PHE A 143 -3.01 -1.41 -6.82
N ILE A 144 -3.74 -1.78 -5.78
CA ILE A 144 -4.96 -1.10 -5.33
C ILE A 144 -4.63 -0.41 -4.01
N GLY A 145 -4.69 0.91 -3.96
CA GLY A 145 -4.35 1.67 -2.76
C GLY A 145 -4.43 3.17 -2.93
N SER A 146 -4.24 3.87 -1.84
CA SER A 146 -4.23 5.32 -1.75
C SER A 146 -2.96 5.93 -2.34
N ASP A 147 -3.01 7.23 -2.62
CA ASP A 147 -1.81 8.04 -2.90
C ASP A 147 -1.22 8.51 -1.57
N PHE A 148 -0.26 7.76 -1.04
CA PHE A 148 0.34 8.04 0.26
C PHE A 148 1.22 9.30 0.25
N VAL A 149 1.78 9.68 -0.89
CA VAL A 149 2.50 10.95 -1.03
C VAL A 149 1.50 12.10 -0.89
N GLU A 150 0.35 11.98 -1.56
CA GLU A 150 -0.74 12.96 -1.47
C GLU A 150 -1.34 13.04 -0.05
N GLU A 151 -1.52 11.89 0.65
CA GLU A 151 -1.97 11.89 2.04
C GLU A 151 -1.00 12.68 2.93
N GLY A 152 0.30 12.40 2.85
CA GLY A 152 1.34 13.13 3.59
C GLY A 152 1.37 14.62 3.23
N ARG A 153 1.27 14.94 1.94
CA ARG A 153 1.23 16.33 1.45
C ARG A 153 0.05 17.11 2.04
N ARG A 154 -1.17 16.53 2.00
CA ARG A 154 -2.39 17.15 2.55
C ARG A 154 -2.29 17.39 4.05
N ALA A 155 -1.72 16.43 4.80
CA ALA A 155 -1.47 16.60 6.23
C ALA A 155 -0.48 17.76 6.50
N GLY A 156 0.60 17.85 5.73
CA GLY A 156 1.61 18.91 5.84
C GLY A 156 1.08 20.28 5.46
N GLU A 157 0.33 20.40 4.38
CA GLU A 157 -0.28 21.66 3.93
C GLU A 157 -1.31 22.19 4.95
N TRP A 158 -2.15 21.28 5.47
CA TRP A 158 -3.11 21.65 6.49
C TRP A 158 -2.41 22.14 7.76
N LEU A 159 -1.37 21.42 8.21
CA LEU A 159 -0.60 21.83 9.39
C LEU A 159 0.09 23.18 9.16
N ALA A 160 0.71 23.39 8.00
CA ALA A 160 1.37 24.65 7.65
C ALA A 160 0.41 25.83 7.67
N LYS A 161 -0.78 25.66 7.09
CA LYS A 161 -1.83 26.67 7.11
C LYS A 161 -2.30 26.97 8.53
N THR A 162 -2.59 25.94 9.33
CA THR A 162 -3.15 26.08 10.68
C THR A 162 -2.15 26.69 11.66
N MET A 163 -0.86 26.35 11.52
CA MET A 163 0.23 26.84 12.36
C MET A 163 0.91 28.12 11.81
N ASN A 164 0.34 28.74 10.77
CA ASN A 164 0.91 29.94 10.10
C ASN A 164 2.39 29.74 9.70
N GLY A 165 2.76 28.56 9.23
CA GLY A 165 4.10 28.21 8.78
C GLY A 165 5.17 28.12 9.89
N GLN A 166 4.76 27.94 11.15
CA GLN A 166 5.66 27.86 12.32
C GLN A 166 5.31 26.67 13.18
N ALA A 167 6.16 25.63 13.23
CA ALA A 167 5.97 24.49 14.11
C ALA A 167 7.29 23.75 14.39
N LYS A 168 7.42 23.24 15.61
CA LYS A 168 8.39 22.21 16.00
C LYS A 168 7.66 20.87 16.03
N ILE A 169 7.95 20.00 15.08
CA ILE A 169 7.14 18.81 14.76
C ILE A 169 7.86 17.56 15.25
N ILE A 170 7.17 16.74 16.01
CA ILE A 170 7.54 15.33 16.25
C ILE A 170 6.85 14.49 15.19
N GLU A 171 7.60 13.68 14.44
CA GLU A 171 7.09 12.74 13.45
C GLU A 171 7.07 11.31 14.03
N LEU A 172 5.88 10.68 14.04
CA LEU A 172 5.71 9.26 14.37
C LEU A 172 5.52 8.48 13.07
N GLN A 173 6.59 7.80 12.65
CA GLN A 173 6.59 7.05 11.40
C GLN A 173 5.91 5.69 11.55
N GLY A 174 5.38 5.18 10.44
CA GLY A 174 4.85 3.83 10.35
C GLY A 174 5.93 2.74 10.34
N THR A 175 5.54 1.55 9.86
CA THR A 175 6.44 0.40 9.72
C THR A 175 7.60 0.73 8.79
N VAL A 176 8.81 0.59 9.28
CA VAL A 176 10.04 0.83 8.50
C VAL A 176 10.07 -0.07 7.28
N GLY A 177 10.36 0.52 6.10
CA GLY A 177 10.42 -0.21 4.83
C GLY A 177 9.08 -0.52 4.18
N SER A 178 7.97 -0.03 4.73
CA SER A 178 6.66 -0.09 4.07
C SER A 178 6.45 1.12 3.17
N SER A 179 5.76 0.94 2.03
CA SER A 179 5.48 2.04 1.09
C SER A 179 4.70 3.19 1.72
N PRO A 180 3.63 2.98 2.54
CA PRO A 180 2.92 4.10 3.13
C PRO A 180 3.80 4.91 4.11
N ALA A 181 4.71 4.29 4.87
CA ALA A 181 5.59 5.04 5.75
C ALA A 181 6.58 5.91 4.96
N ASN A 182 7.16 5.36 3.88
CA ASN A 182 8.11 6.07 3.03
C ASN A 182 7.45 7.25 2.30
N ASP A 183 6.27 7.01 1.71
CA ASP A 183 5.57 7.97 0.86
C ASP A 183 4.92 9.10 1.69
N ARG A 184 4.26 8.76 2.82
CA ARG A 184 3.68 9.75 3.76
C ARG A 184 4.73 10.69 4.31
N ARG A 185 5.92 10.16 4.65
CA ARG A 185 7.06 10.96 5.03
C ARG A 185 7.50 11.91 3.92
N THR A 186 7.61 11.40 2.69
CA THR A 186 8.03 12.20 1.52
C THR A 186 7.05 13.33 1.27
N GLY A 187 5.76 13.04 1.16
CA GLY A 187 4.73 14.04 0.89
C GLY A 187 4.64 15.13 1.97
N PHE A 188 4.71 14.74 3.24
CA PHE A 188 4.71 15.69 4.34
C PHE A 188 5.95 16.59 4.33
N ALA A 189 7.14 16.02 4.15
CA ALA A 189 8.38 16.78 4.09
C ALA A 189 8.42 17.78 2.91
N GLU A 190 7.88 17.38 1.75
CA GLU A 190 7.76 18.27 0.58
C GLU A 190 6.80 19.42 0.86
N ALA A 191 5.68 19.19 1.51
CA ALA A 191 4.71 20.23 1.85
C ALA A 191 5.29 21.27 2.81
N ILE A 192 5.96 20.84 3.89
CA ILE A 192 6.51 21.78 4.86
C ILE A 192 7.79 22.49 4.41
N LYS A 193 8.46 21.99 3.37
CA LYS A 193 9.69 22.58 2.83
C LYS A 193 9.52 24.05 2.40
N GLN A 194 8.30 24.42 2.00
CA GLN A 194 7.96 25.80 1.62
C GLN A 194 7.82 26.75 2.83
N HIS A 195 7.91 26.22 4.06
CA HIS A 195 7.71 26.94 5.31
C HIS A 195 8.94 26.79 6.21
N PRO A 196 9.96 27.66 6.10
CA PRO A 196 11.22 27.53 6.86
C PRO A 196 11.07 27.52 8.38
N GLY A 197 9.94 28.01 8.91
CA GLY A 197 9.61 27.96 10.34
C GLY A 197 9.03 26.63 10.79
N MET A 198 8.77 25.68 9.87
CA MET A 198 8.32 24.34 10.20
C MET A 198 9.50 23.37 10.19
N GLN A 199 9.77 22.73 11.32
CA GLN A 199 10.92 21.87 11.49
C GLN A 199 10.51 20.55 12.12
N ILE A 200 10.86 19.42 11.50
CA ILE A 200 10.81 18.10 12.14
C ILE A 200 12.00 18.02 13.10
N VAL A 201 11.73 18.18 14.39
CA VAL A 201 12.76 18.17 15.44
C VAL A 201 13.12 16.76 15.90
N ALA A 202 12.21 15.80 15.72
CA ALA A 202 12.43 14.39 16.02
C ALA A 202 11.55 13.52 15.14
N SER A 203 12.05 12.33 14.81
CA SER A 203 11.34 11.36 13.98
C SER A 203 11.70 9.94 14.40
N GLN A 204 10.69 9.11 14.72
CA GLN A 204 10.90 7.72 15.11
C GLN A 204 9.70 6.85 14.73
N SER A 205 9.94 5.57 14.42
CA SER A 205 8.88 4.64 14.06
C SER A 205 8.10 4.16 15.30
N GLY A 206 6.77 4.30 15.25
CA GLY A 206 5.79 3.67 16.13
C GLY A 206 5.11 2.46 15.49
N ASP A 207 5.58 2.01 14.30
CA ASP A 207 5.18 0.77 13.61
C ASP A 207 3.67 0.66 13.33
N PHE A 208 2.98 1.79 13.15
CA PHE A 208 1.53 1.89 13.02
C PHE A 208 0.73 1.37 14.22
N ALA A 209 1.35 1.18 15.38
CA ALA A 209 0.75 0.61 16.57
C ALA A 209 0.52 1.67 17.67
N ARG A 210 -0.66 1.64 18.32
CA ARG A 210 -1.06 2.61 19.33
C ARG A 210 -0.10 2.64 20.53
N ASP A 211 0.19 1.48 21.11
CA ASP A 211 1.07 1.38 22.28
C ASP A 211 2.50 1.80 22.00
N LYS A 212 3.03 1.39 20.84
CA LYS A 212 4.39 1.77 20.43
C LYS A 212 4.45 3.26 20.07
N GLY A 213 3.42 3.79 19.40
CA GLY A 213 3.28 5.22 19.14
C GLY A 213 3.26 6.02 20.42
N ARG A 214 2.54 5.56 21.47
CA ARG A 214 2.55 6.17 22.80
C ARG A 214 3.95 6.19 23.43
N GLN A 215 4.64 5.04 23.48
CA GLN A 215 5.98 4.94 24.08
C GLN A 215 6.99 5.85 23.37
N VAL A 216 6.94 5.90 22.04
CA VAL A 216 7.80 6.77 21.24
C VAL A 216 7.44 8.25 21.51
N ALA A 217 6.17 8.60 21.53
CA ALA A 217 5.73 9.97 21.81
C ALA A 217 6.16 10.42 23.21
N GLU A 218 6.00 9.60 24.25
CA GLU A 218 6.47 9.88 25.61
C GLU A 218 7.97 10.21 25.63
N THR A 219 8.80 9.39 24.95
CA THR A 219 10.25 9.59 24.86
C THR A 219 10.61 10.88 24.14
N LEU A 220 9.98 11.12 22.98
CA LEU A 220 10.29 12.29 22.16
C LEU A 220 9.78 13.61 22.75
N LEU A 221 8.65 13.59 23.46
CA LEU A 221 8.13 14.77 24.20
C LEU A 221 9.03 15.16 25.37
N GLN A 222 9.66 14.19 26.04
CA GLN A 222 10.65 14.47 27.09
C GLN A 222 11.92 15.11 26.51
N ALA A 223 12.38 14.65 25.34
CA ALA A 223 13.56 15.19 24.67
C ALA A 223 13.28 16.56 23.99
N HIS A 224 12.05 16.79 23.56
CA HIS A 224 11.60 17.99 22.85
C HIS A 224 10.36 18.61 23.53
N PRO A 225 10.47 19.14 24.75
CA PRO A 225 9.34 19.67 25.53
C PRO A 225 8.68 20.91 24.88
N ASP A 226 9.40 21.53 23.94
CA ASP A 226 8.99 22.69 23.17
C ASP A 226 8.35 22.33 21.81
N ALA A 227 8.11 21.04 21.54
CA ALA A 227 7.35 20.61 20.37
C ALA A 227 5.93 21.18 20.40
N THR A 228 5.48 21.71 19.28
CA THR A 228 4.17 22.36 19.12
C THR A 228 3.22 21.57 18.23
N ALA A 229 3.72 20.56 17.53
CA ALA A 229 2.90 19.68 16.70
C ALA A 229 3.43 18.24 16.68
N ILE A 230 2.53 17.29 16.45
CA ILE A 230 2.84 15.89 16.15
C ILE A 230 2.21 15.55 14.81
N TYR A 231 3.02 15.03 13.90
CA TYR A 231 2.58 14.35 12.69
C TYR A 231 2.70 12.85 12.89
N ALA A 232 1.58 12.14 12.91
CA ALA A 232 1.55 10.69 13.00
C ALA A 232 1.13 10.07 11.65
N HIS A 233 1.91 9.10 11.16
CA HIS A 233 1.61 8.45 9.89
C HIS A 233 0.32 7.63 9.90
N ASN A 234 -0.28 7.41 11.10
CA ASN A 234 -1.64 6.87 11.20
C ASN A 234 -2.32 7.29 12.52
N ASP A 235 -3.63 7.08 12.57
CA ASP A 235 -4.47 7.45 13.70
C ASP A 235 -4.16 6.65 14.96
N GLU A 236 -3.78 5.38 14.85
CA GLU A 236 -3.42 4.58 16.02
C GLU A 236 -2.23 5.18 16.77
N MET A 237 -1.18 5.58 16.06
CA MET A 237 -0.05 6.28 16.69
C MET A 237 -0.45 7.67 17.19
N ALA A 238 -1.34 8.37 16.48
CA ALA A 238 -1.87 9.66 16.92
C ALA A 238 -2.64 9.54 18.25
N MET A 239 -3.48 8.52 18.39
CA MET A 239 -4.19 8.24 19.65
C MET A 239 -3.22 7.81 20.77
N GLY A 240 -2.12 7.14 20.42
CA GLY A 240 -1.03 6.88 21.36
C GLY A 240 -0.36 8.17 21.84
N ALA A 241 -0.03 9.07 20.90
CA ALA A 241 0.56 10.37 21.21
C ALA A 241 -0.40 11.28 22.03
N PHE A 242 -1.69 11.21 21.73
CA PHE A 242 -2.73 11.87 22.52
C PHE A 242 -2.64 11.47 24.00
N ALA A 243 -2.59 10.17 24.30
CA ALA A 243 -2.47 9.68 25.64
C ALA A 243 -1.13 10.08 26.32
N ALA A 244 -0.03 10.13 25.52
CA ALA A 244 1.27 10.60 26.02
C ALA A 244 1.26 12.09 26.41
N LEU A 245 0.58 12.94 25.64
CA LEU A 245 0.41 14.37 25.94
C LEU A 245 -0.39 14.57 27.22
N GLU A 246 -1.51 13.87 27.40
CA GLU A 246 -2.30 13.95 28.63
C GLU A 246 -1.48 13.51 29.86
N ALA A 247 -0.72 12.42 29.74
CA ALA A 247 0.16 11.93 30.81
C ALA A 247 1.28 12.93 31.15
N ALA A 248 1.73 13.73 30.18
CA ALA A 248 2.70 14.81 30.37
C ALA A 248 2.06 16.13 30.88
N GLY A 249 0.76 16.13 31.16
CA GLY A 249 0.03 17.32 31.61
C GLY A 249 -0.18 18.39 30.53
N LYS A 250 0.03 18.03 29.27
CA LYS A 250 -0.22 18.90 28.09
C LYS A 250 -1.65 18.67 27.59
N LYS A 251 -2.24 19.69 26.98
CA LYS A 251 -3.58 19.63 26.40
C LYS A 251 -3.47 19.34 24.89
N PRO A 252 -3.83 18.12 24.43
CA PRO A 252 -3.88 17.81 23.00
C PRO A 252 -4.82 18.76 22.27
N GLY A 253 -4.45 19.17 21.06
CA GLY A 253 -5.19 20.14 20.26
C GLY A 253 -5.04 21.61 20.67
N THR A 254 -4.45 21.88 21.86
CA THR A 254 -4.22 23.25 22.37
C THR A 254 -2.73 23.53 22.55
N ASP A 255 -2.06 22.76 23.40
CA ASP A 255 -0.61 22.93 23.64
C ASP A 255 0.23 22.29 22.54
N VAL A 256 -0.24 21.17 22.01
CA VAL A 256 0.37 20.45 20.89
C VAL A 256 -0.72 20.00 19.91
N LEU A 257 -0.61 20.43 18.68
CA LEU A 257 -1.54 20.06 17.60
C LEU A 257 -1.16 18.70 17.01
N ILE A 258 -2.15 17.83 16.82
CA ILE A 258 -1.92 16.51 16.22
C ILE A 258 -2.60 16.47 14.85
N VAL A 259 -1.87 16.02 13.83
CA VAL A 259 -2.39 15.67 12.51
C VAL A 259 -1.98 14.25 12.16
N SER A 260 -2.91 13.48 11.56
CA SER A 260 -2.69 12.07 11.27
C SER A 260 -3.32 11.63 9.95
N ILE A 261 -3.30 10.33 9.71
CA ILE A 261 -3.86 9.68 8.53
C ILE A 261 -4.60 8.41 9.00
N ASP A 262 -5.66 8.05 8.38
CA ASP A 262 -6.52 6.87 8.29
C ASP A 262 -8.01 7.24 8.29
N GLY A 263 -8.46 8.19 9.14
CA GLY A 263 -9.88 8.53 9.28
C GLY A 263 -10.66 7.52 10.14
N THR A 264 -10.05 7.01 11.20
CA THR A 264 -10.70 6.10 12.16
C THR A 264 -11.75 6.82 12.99
N ARG A 265 -12.71 6.07 13.53
CA ARG A 265 -13.77 6.63 14.38
C ARG A 265 -13.24 7.38 15.59
N ASP A 266 -12.23 6.81 16.28
CA ASP A 266 -11.61 7.44 17.46
C ASP A 266 -10.94 8.78 17.07
N ALA A 267 -10.25 8.83 15.93
CA ALA A 267 -9.60 10.04 15.46
C ALA A 267 -10.63 11.11 15.03
N LEU A 268 -11.68 10.72 14.29
CA LEU A 268 -12.75 11.66 13.94
C LEU A 268 -13.44 12.24 15.17
N GLN A 269 -13.68 11.42 16.20
CA GLN A 269 -14.24 11.90 17.47
C GLN A 269 -13.27 12.89 18.15
N ALA A 270 -11.97 12.58 18.19
CA ALA A 270 -10.97 13.48 18.78
C ALA A 270 -10.84 14.80 18.00
N VAL A 271 -10.99 14.76 16.66
CA VAL A 271 -11.03 15.98 15.82
C VAL A 271 -12.29 16.78 16.10
N ALA A 272 -13.46 16.14 16.14
CA ALA A 272 -14.74 16.81 16.44
C ALA A 272 -14.74 17.47 17.84
N ASP A 273 -14.06 16.85 18.81
CA ASP A 273 -13.90 17.36 20.17
C ASP A 273 -12.81 18.45 20.31
N GLY A 274 -12.11 18.79 19.21
CA GLY A 274 -11.02 19.78 19.21
C GLY A 274 -9.73 19.30 19.89
N LYS A 275 -9.59 18.00 20.12
CA LYS A 275 -8.42 17.37 20.76
C LYS A 275 -7.36 16.91 19.76
N MET A 276 -7.75 16.71 18.50
CA MET A 276 -6.87 16.56 17.34
C MET A 276 -7.23 17.63 16.30
N GLY A 277 -6.28 17.95 15.45
CA GLY A 277 -6.48 18.96 14.41
C GLY A 277 -7.19 18.41 13.18
N ALA A 278 -6.63 17.35 12.59
CA ALA A 278 -7.16 16.73 11.38
C ALA A 278 -6.67 15.29 11.21
N THR A 279 -7.36 14.53 10.37
CA THR A 279 -6.90 13.26 9.83
C THR A 279 -7.24 13.15 8.34
N VAL A 280 -6.30 12.66 7.52
CA VAL A 280 -6.54 12.34 6.11
C VAL A 280 -7.07 10.92 6.03
N GLU A 281 -8.14 10.69 5.27
CA GLU A 281 -8.63 9.32 5.08
C GLU A 281 -7.59 8.46 4.35
N CYS A 282 -7.43 7.23 4.78
CA CYS A 282 -6.91 6.10 4.03
C CYS A 282 -7.96 4.99 4.11
N ASN A 283 -8.76 4.83 3.05
CA ASN A 283 -9.96 4.01 3.11
C ASN A 283 -9.62 2.51 3.08
N PRO A 284 -9.98 1.71 4.12
CA PRO A 284 -9.65 0.28 4.19
C PRO A 284 -10.60 -0.63 3.40
N ARG A 285 -11.69 -0.11 2.84
CA ARG A 285 -12.75 -0.92 2.22
C ARG A 285 -12.37 -1.36 0.80
N PHE A 286 -11.38 -2.25 0.70
CA PHE A 286 -10.79 -2.72 -0.56
C PHE A 286 -11.64 -3.77 -1.29
N GLY A 287 -12.51 -4.50 -0.59
CA GLY A 287 -13.25 -5.63 -1.15
C GLY A 287 -13.88 -5.36 -2.52
N PRO A 288 -14.73 -4.33 -2.68
CA PRO A 288 -15.39 -4.06 -3.96
C PRO A 288 -14.39 -3.89 -5.12
N LYS A 289 -13.36 -3.05 -4.97
CA LYS A 289 -12.35 -2.82 -6.02
C LYS A 289 -11.51 -4.07 -6.30
N ALA A 290 -11.14 -4.83 -5.27
CA ALA A 290 -10.34 -6.04 -5.40
C ALA A 290 -11.07 -7.11 -6.23
N PHE A 291 -12.33 -7.38 -5.89
CA PHE A 291 -13.11 -8.40 -6.60
C PHE A 291 -13.64 -7.94 -7.96
N GLU A 292 -13.87 -6.65 -8.16
CA GLU A 292 -14.08 -6.07 -9.49
C GLU A 292 -12.84 -6.28 -10.38
N THR A 293 -11.64 -6.00 -9.85
CA THR A 293 -10.36 -6.22 -10.55
C THR A 293 -10.19 -7.69 -10.91
N LEU A 294 -10.49 -8.63 -10.00
CA LEU A 294 -10.48 -10.05 -10.30
C LEU A 294 -11.42 -10.38 -11.48
N ALA A 295 -12.66 -9.88 -11.45
CA ALA A 295 -13.66 -10.16 -12.48
C ALA A 295 -13.26 -9.60 -13.86
N ARG A 296 -12.71 -8.39 -13.90
CA ARG A 296 -12.18 -7.75 -15.12
C ARG A 296 -10.97 -8.53 -15.66
N TYR A 297 -10.04 -8.88 -14.80
CA TYR A 297 -8.84 -9.63 -15.17
C TYR A 297 -9.17 -11.04 -15.71
N ALA A 298 -10.15 -11.73 -15.10
CA ALA A 298 -10.62 -13.03 -15.57
C ALA A 298 -11.29 -12.97 -16.97
N LYS A 299 -11.81 -11.81 -17.39
CA LYS A 299 -12.31 -11.56 -18.74
C LYS A 299 -11.23 -11.21 -19.76
N GLY A 300 -9.98 -11.09 -19.30
CA GLY A 300 -8.85 -10.65 -20.13
C GLY A 300 -8.82 -9.14 -20.38
N GLU A 301 -9.53 -8.35 -19.57
CA GLU A 301 -9.46 -6.90 -19.65
C GLU A 301 -8.10 -6.39 -19.16
N GLN A 302 -7.63 -5.33 -19.78
CA GLN A 302 -6.44 -4.63 -19.30
C GLN A 302 -6.75 -3.93 -17.98
N ILE A 303 -5.90 -4.11 -16.98
CA ILE A 303 -6.01 -3.47 -15.68
C ILE A 303 -4.96 -2.37 -15.57
N GLU A 304 -5.36 -1.23 -15.07
CA GLU A 304 -4.46 -0.10 -14.83
C GLU A 304 -3.36 -0.52 -13.83
N PRO A 305 -2.11 -0.05 -13.98
CA PRO A 305 -1.01 -0.41 -13.07
C PRO A 305 -1.28 0.01 -11.61
N TRP A 306 -2.13 1.01 -11.41
CA TRP A 306 -2.56 1.51 -10.11
C TRP A 306 -4.06 1.86 -10.11
N VAL A 307 -4.82 1.15 -9.29
CA VAL A 307 -6.23 1.44 -9.02
C VAL A 307 -6.31 2.30 -7.77
N VAL A 308 -6.43 3.60 -7.94
CA VAL A 308 -6.35 4.58 -6.85
C VAL A 308 -7.61 4.57 -5.99
N ASN A 309 -7.42 4.59 -4.66
CA ASN A 309 -8.48 4.93 -3.72
C ASN A 309 -8.65 6.45 -3.67
N THR A 310 -9.92 6.88 -3.55
CA THR A 310 -10.22 8.30 -3.27
C THR A 310 -10.40 8.46 -1.77
N ASP A 311 -9.55 9.31 -1.18
CA ASP A 311 -9.52 9.55 0.25
C ASP A 311 -10.00 10.96 0.59
N ARG A 312 -10.85 11.06 1.61
CA ARG A 312 -11.40 12.32 2.11
C ARG A 312 -10.40 13.01 3.03
N PHE A 313 -10.75 14.17 3.51
CA PHE A 313 -10.02 14.92 4.52
C PHE A 313 -10.97 15.32 5.62
N PHE A 314 -10.55 15.12 6.88
CA PHE A 314 -11.37 15.40 8.04
C PHE A 314 -10.69 16.41 8.96
N ASP A 315 -11.35 17.51 9.22
CA ASP A 315 -11.01 18.48 10.25
C ASP A 315 -12.26 18.88 11.05
N GLN A 316 -12.16 19.86 11.92
CA GLN A 316 -13.27 20.28 12.76
C GLN A 316 -14.52 20.74 11.99
N SER A 317 -14.38 21.10 10.71
CA SER A 317 -15.51 21.59 9.91
C SER A 317 -16.46 20.45 9.47
N ASN A 318 -15.99 19.19 9.43
CA ASN A 318 -16.78 18.09 8.88
C ASN A 318 -16.71 16.77 9.69
N ALA A 319 -15.73 16.62 10.59
CA ALA A 319 -15.51 15.35 11.30
C ALA A 319 -16.76 14.87 12.04
N LYS A 320 -17.47 15.77 12.74
CA LYS A 320 -18.65 15.44 13.53
C LYS A 320 -19.74 14.75 12.70
N ASP A 321 -19.98 15.22 11.49
CA ASP A 321 -21.05 14.70 10.64
C ASP A 321 -20.67 13.36 10.00
N LEU A 322 -19.37 13.04 9.96
CA LEU A 322 -18.84 11.87 9.26
C LEU A 322 -18.41 10.72 10.19
N ILE A 323 -18.47 10.90 11.52
CA ILE A 323 -18.12 9.85 12.51
C ILE A 323 -18.90 8.55 12.25
N ALA A 324 -20.17 8.64 11.88
CA ALA A 324 -21.00 7.45 11.63
C ALA A 324 -20.53 6.60 10.43
N GLU A 325 -19.82 7.19 9.48
CA GLU A 325 -19.27 6.51 8.30
C GLU A 325 -17.89 5.91 8.54
N ALA A 326 -17.21 6.30 9.62
CA ALA A 326 -15.88 5.81 9.99
C ALA A 326 -15.93 4.33 10.45
N TYR A 327 -14.79 3.67 10.46
CA TYR A 327 -14.61 2.27 10.87
C TYR A 327 -13.93 2.17 12.24
#